data_4f59f0ba393f9425dd84b7639b919d58
#
_entry.id   4f59f0ba393f9425dd84b7639b919d58
#
_cell.length_a   1.000
_cell.length_b   1.000
_cell.length_c   1.000
_cell.angle_alpha   90.00
_cell.angle_beta   90.00
_cell.angle_gamma   90.00
#
_symmetry.space_group_name_H-M   'P 1'
#
loop_
_entity.id
_entity.type
_entity.pdbx_description
1 polymer ?
#
loop_
_entity_poly.entity_id
_entity_poly.type
_entity_poly.pdbx_seq_one_letter_code
_entity_poly.pdbx_strand_id
1 'polypeptide(L)'
;ADTIRDNLRINPPNDHANQQLAERILASDAVALHIRFFEDESNRTQQNIADNYYEKAISHLSSQFDNLTFFVFSDQIDRAQCLINLPLDSVVYVNHNCTDDMAYADLWLMTLCDHFIVANSTFSWWGAWLSDRKEKIVIAPDPARMPVGNFWRTKDLIPVEWILL
;
A
#
# COMPACT_ATOMS: atom_id res chain seq x y z
N ALA A 1 11.96 3.10 -17.71
CA ALA A 1 11.28 3.27 -16.39
C ALA A 1 11.44 4.71 -15.89
N ASP A 2 12.65 5.27 -15.86
CA ASP A 2 12.91 6.59 -15.25
C ASP A 2 12.16 7.74 -15.93
N THR A 3 12.12 7.78 -17.26
CA THR A 3 11.37 8.79 -18.03
C THR A 3 9.86 8.79 -17.69
N ILE A 4 9.27 7.62 -17.41
CA ILE A 4 7.85 7.52 -17.05
C ILE A 4 7.65 8.03 -15.62
N ARG A 5 8.51 7.67 -14.68
CA ARG A 5 8.46 8.17 -13.30
C ARG A 5 8.59 9.70 -13.26
N ASP A 6 9.52 10.26 -14.03
CA ASP A 6 9.70 11.71 -14.11
C ASP A 6 8.46 12.43 -14.64
N ASN A 7 7.76 11.84 -15.61
CA ASN A 7 6.54 12.40 -16.19
C ASN A 7 5.28 12.22 -15.30
N LEU A 8 5.31 11.25 -14.39
CA LEU A 8 4.18 10.91 -13.52
C LEU A 8 4.40 11.38 -12.06
N ARG A 9 5.20 12.41 -11.84
CA ARG A 9 5.38 12.98 -10.51
C ARG A 9 4.07 13.54 -9.98
N ILE A 10 3.72 13.11 -8.78
CA ILE A 10 2.53 13.60 -8.09
C ILE A 10 2.88 14.91 -7.39
N ASN A 11 2.11 15.96 -7.66
CA ASN A 11 2.29 17.23 -6.96
C ASN A 11 1.89 17.06 -5.48
N PRO A 12 2.74 17.49 -4.54
CA PRO A 12 2.39 17.45 -3.12
C PRO A 12 1.11 18.23 -2.83
N PRO A 13 0.19 17.70 -2.01
CA PRO A 13 -0.94 18.48 -1.53
C PRO A 13 -0.46 19.66 -0.67
N ASN A 14 -1.20 20.76 -0.70
CA ASN A 14 -0.82 22.00 0.01
C ASN A 14 -1.43 22.10 1.42
N ASP A 15 -2.27 21.13 1.82
CA ASP A 15 -2.92 21.14 3.11
C ASP A 15 -1.96 20.68 4.24
N HIS A 16 -2.21 21.21 5.43
CA HIS A 16 -1.35 21.00 6.59
C HIS A 16 -1.34 19.52 7.07
N ALA A 17 -2.47 18.81 6.98
CA ALA A 17 -2.57 17.44 7.46
C ALA A 17 -1.66 16.50 6.64
N ASN A 18 -1.70 16.62 5.32
CA ASN A 18 -0.85 15.85 4.43
C ASN A 18 0.64 16.21 4.58
N GLN A 19 0.96 17.50 4.77
CA GLN A 19 2.35 17.93 4.98
C GLN A 19 2.92 17.38 6.30
N GLN A 20 2.16 17.45 7.40
CA GLN A 20 2.58 16.87 8.69
C GLN A 20 2.76 15.35 8.61
N LEU A 21 1.85 14.67 7.91
CA LEU A 21 1.96 13.22 7.75
C LEU A 21 3.18 12.84 6.90
N ALA A 22 3.48 13.61 5.85
CA ALA A 22 4.68 13.43 5.03
C ALA A 22 5.97 13.59 5.86
N GLU A 23 6.04 14.62 6.73
CA GLU A 23 7.17 14.79 7.65
C GLU A 23 7.34 13.57 8.57
N ARG A 24 6.23 13.03 9.09
CA ARG A 24 6.25 11.83 9.94
C ARG A 24 6.71 10.59 9.17
N ILE A 25 6.25 10.40 7.93
CA ILE A 25 6.70 9.31 7.05
C ILE A 25 8.20 9.40 6.84
N LEU A 26 8.69 10.59 6.45
CA LEU A 26 10.11 10.81 6.14
C LEU A 26 11.04 10.71 7.36
N ALA A 27 10.51 10.82 8.58
CA ALA A 27 11.25 10.71 9.84
C ALA A 27 11.22 9.29 10.44
N SER A 28 10.64 8.31 9.76
CA SER A 28 10.49 6.93 10.24
C SER A 28 10.94 5.92 9.18
N ASP A 29 11.19 4.68 9.59
CA ASP A 29 11.31 3.54 8.68
C ASP A 29 9.90 3.14 8.23
N ALA A 30 9.41 3.81 7.19
CA ALA A 30 8.02 3.84 6.83
C ALA A 30 7.61 2.69 5.91
N VAL A 31 6.54 1.99 6.26
CA VAL A 31 5.89 0.99 5.41
C VAL A 31 4.52 1.48 4.96
N ALA A 32 4.30 1.61 3.65
CA ALA A 32 2.97 1.81 3.10
C ALA A 32 2.23 0.46 3.09
N LEU A 33 1.21 0.32 3.91
CA LEU A 33 0.34 -0.85 3.97
C LEU A 33 -1.01 -0.49 3.35
N HIS A 34 -1.32 -1.02 2.16
CA HIS A 34 -2.59 -0.78 1.49
C HIS A 34 -3.53 -1.97 1.62
N ILE A 35 -4.74 -1.72 2.11
CA ILE A 35 -5.81 -2.70 2.24
C ILE A 35 -6.97 -2.25 1.37
N ARG A 36 -7.39 -3.10 0.44
CA ARG A 36 -8.54 -2.85 -0.43
C ARG A 36 -9.63 -3.86 -0.16
N PHE A 37 -10.83 -3.37 0.12
CA PHE A 37 -12.03 -4.18 0.24
C PHE A 37 -12.86 -4.02 -1.02
N PHE A 38 -13.07 -5.14 -1.72
CA PHE A 38 -13.99 -5.17 -2.85
C PHE A 38 -15.37 -5.56 -2.34
N GLU A 39 -16.26 -4.58 -2.33
CA GLU A 39 -17.68 -4.80 -2.03
C GLU A 39 -18.46 -4.83 -3.33
N ASP A 40 -19.19 -5.91 -3.56
CA ASP A 40 -20.21 -5.97 -4.59
C ASP A 40 -21.28 -6.98 -4.23
N GLU A 41 -22.52 -6.62 -4.49
CA GLU A 41 -23.72 -7.42 -4.33
C GLU A 41 -23.69 -8.75 -5.16
N SER A 42 -22.75 -8.84 -6.13
CA SER A 42 -22.72 -9.91 -7.14
C SER A 42 -21.54 -10.88 -7.10
N ASN A 43 -20.70 -10.97 -6.03
CA ASN A 43 -19.56 -11.91 -5.86
C ASN A 43 -18.14 -11.31 -5.73
N ARG A 44 -17.93 -10.03 -5.51
CA ARG A 44 -16.58 -9.46 -5.40
C ARG A 44 -15.85 -9.78 -4.09
N THR A 45 -16.50 -10.32 -3.09
CA THR A 45 -15.80 -10.86 -1.89
C THR A 45 -14.74 -11.90 -2.28
N GLN A 46 -14.87 -12.57 -3.42
CA GLN A 46 -13.85 -13.44 -3.98
C GLN A 46 -12.60 -12.71 -4.50
N GLN A 47 -12.65 -11.38 -4.64
CA GLN A 47 -11.51 -10.58 -5.05
C GLN A 47 -10.69 -10.07 -3.87
N ASN A 48 -11.20 -10.17 -2.64
CA ASN A 48 -10.45 -9.82 -1.45
C ASN A 48 -9.28 -10.77 -1.26
N ILE A 49 -8.16 -10.20 -0.83
CA ILE A 49 -6.98 -10.97 -0.47
C ILE A 49 -7.29 -11.73 0.83
N ALA A 50 -6.74 -12.95 0.95
CA ALA A 50 -6.86 -13.72 2.18
C ALA A 50 -6.25 -12.96 3.38
N ASP A 51 -6.96 -12.96 4.52
CA ASP A 51 -6.57 -12.19 5.71
C ASP A 51 -5.13 -12.48 6.18
N ASN A 52 -4.68 -13.74 6.05
CA ASN A 52 -3.33 -14.15 6.43
C ASN A 52 -2.21 -13.60 5.52
N TYR A 53 -2.54 -12.98 4.40
CA TYR A 53 -1.55 -12.31 3.54
C TYR A 53 -0.90 -11.14 4.27
N TYR A 54 -1.71 -10.27 4.86
CA TYR A 54 -1.20 -9.08 5.55
C TYR A 54 -0.37 -9.46 6.77
N GLU A 55 -0.79 -10.45 7.55
CA GLU A 55 -0.02 -10.97 8.69
C GLU A 55 1.36 -11.49 8.26
N LYS A 56 1.41 -12.27 7.17
CA LYS A 56 2.68 -12.79 6.63
C LYS A 56 3.57 -11.68 6.09
N ALA A 57 3.00 -10.72 5.38
CA ALA A 57 3.74 -9.60 4.83
C ALA A 57 4.34 -8.70 5.92
N ILE A 58 3.56 -8.39 6.96
CA ILE A 58 4.01 -7.66 8.14
C ILE A 58 5.14 -8.42 8.83
N SER A 59 4.93 -9.71 9.12
CA SER A 59 5.95 -10.56 9.77
C SER A 59 7.24 -10.64 8.94
N HIS A 60 7.12 -10.69 7.62
CA HIS A 60 8.29 -10.73 6.73
C HIS A 60 9.14 -9.46 6.87
N LEU A 61 8.54 -8.27 6.83
CA LEU A 61 9.26 -7.02 7.00
C LEU A 61 9.81 -6.87 8.42
N SER A 62 8.99 -7.14 9.44
CA SER A 62 9.40 -7.04 10.85
C SER A 62 10.50 -8.02 11.25
N SER A 63 10.74 -9.06 10.45
CA SER A 63 11.89 -9.96 10.65
C SER A 63 13.21 -9.41 10.12
N GLN A 64 13.17 -8.38 9.29
CA GLN A 64 14.34 -7.80 8.60
C GLN A 64 14.70 -6.41 9.14
N PHE A 65 13.72 -5.70 9.68
CA PHE A 65 13.88 -4.32 10.13
C PHE A 65 13.29 -4.15 11.52
N ASP A 66 14.00 -3.40 12.36
CA ASP A 66 13.52 -2.97 13.68
C ASP A 66 12.78 -1.62 13.54
N ASN A 67 11.81 -1.37 14.43
CA ASN A 67 11.14 -0.06 14.58
C ASN A 67 10.36 0.45 13.35
N LEU A 68 9.83 -0.44 12.52
CA LEU A 68 8.98 -0.07 11.40
C LEU A 68 7.73 0.68 11.86
N THR A 69 7.34 1.72 11.10
CA THR A 69 6.05 2.40 11.24
C THR A 69 5.18 2.09 10.03
N PHE A 70 4.02 1.48 10.25
CA PHE A 70 3.08 1.11 9.21
C PHE A 70 2.05 2.21 9.00
N PHE A 71 2.04 2.83 7.84
CA PHE A 71 1.04 3.79 7.40
C PHE A 71 -0.02 3.04 6.59
N VAL A 72 -1.20 2.91 7.19
CA VAL A 72 -2.30 2.10 6.63
C VAL A 72 -3.21 2.98 5.79
N PHE A 73 -3.31 2.64 4.52
CA PHE A 73 -4.21 3.25 3.55
C PHE A 73 -5.33 2.26 3.20
N SER A 74 -6.57 2.68 3.24
CA SER A 74 -7.70 1.82 2.92
C SER A 74 -8.94 2.62 2.51
N ASP A 75 -9.76 2.04 1.66
CA ASP A 75 -11.11 2.53 1.36
C ASP A 75 -12.10 2.31 2.51
N GLN A 76 -11.74 1.46 3.51
CA GLN A 76 -12.55 1.17 4.69
C GLN A 76 -11.65 1.07 5.92
N ILE A 77 -11.26 2.22 6.47
CA ILE A 77 -10.30 2.30 7.59
C ILE A 77 -10.77 1.55 8.83
N ASP A 78 -12.04 1.66 9.21
CA ASP A 78 -12.57 0.97 10.41
C ASP A 78 -12.43 -0.56 10.27
N ARG A 79 -12.66 -1.07 9.07
CA ARG A 79 -12.50 -2.50 8.79
C ARG A 79 -11.04 -2.91 8.74
N ALA A 80 -10.17 -2.05 8.21
CA ALA A 80 -8.73 -2.28 8.22
C ALA A 80 -8.18 -2.33 9.65
N GLN A 81 -8.68 -1.50 10.57
CA GLN A 81 -8.32 -1.54 11.99
C GLN A 81 -8.67 -2.87 12.66
N CYS A 82 -9.78 -3.49 12.26
CA CYS A 82 -10.16 -4.82 12.76
C CYS A 82 -9.31 -5.95 12.18
N LEU A 83 -8.76 -5.76 10.98
CA LEU A 83 -7.98 -6.78 10.28
C LEU A 83 -6.52 -6.81 10.73
N ILE A 84 -5.94 -5.65 11.04
CA ILE A 84 -4.51 -5.50 11.33
C ILE A 84 -4.28 -5.45 12.84
N ASN A 85 -3.51 -6.40 13.33
CA ASN A 85 -3.10 -6.47 14.73
C ASN A 85 -1.65 -6.01 14.90
N LEU A 86 -1.45 -4.70 14.99
CA LEU A 86 -0.15 -4.06 15.24
C LEU A 86 -0.20 -3.23 16.52
N PRO A 87 0.94 -3.06 17.22
CA PRO A 87 1.04 -2.11 18.32
C PRO A 87 0.66 -0.70 17.92
N LEU A 88 -0.06 0.03 18.77
CA LEU A 88 -0.58 1.37 18.46
C LEU A 88 0.52 2.41 18.18
N ASP A 89 1.71 2.21 18.71
CA ASP A 89 2.88 3.06 18.50
C ASP A 89 3.58 2.81 17.16
N SER A 90 3.32 1.66 16.53
CA SER A 90 3.90 1.26 15.24
C SER A 90 2.93 1.39 14.05
N VAL A 91 1.70 1.90 14.26
CA VAL A 91 0.69 2.02 13.21
C VAL A 91 0.06 3.40 13.15
N VAL A 92 -0.15 3.88 11.92
CA VAL A 92 -0.84 5.15 11.61
C VAL A 92 -1.90 4.88 10.55
N TYR A 93 -3.17 5.07 10.90
CA TYR A 93 -4.26 4.96 9.93
C TYR A 93 -4.48 6.30 9.24
N VAL A 94 -4.34 6.30 7.90
CA VAL A 94 -4.52 7.50 7.07
C VAL A 94 -6.01 7.62 6.74
N ASN A 95 -6.69 8.58 7.36
CA ASN A 95 -8.16 8.71 7.28
C ASN A 95 -8.67 10.13 7.01
N HIS A 96 -7.78 11.05 6.57
CA HIS A 96 -8.17 12.44 6.32
C HIS A 96 -8.41 12.75 4.84
N ASN A 97 -8.00 11.90 3.92
CA ASN A 97 -8.19 12.04 2.48
C ASN A 97 -9.40 11.21 2.00
N CYS A 98 -10.60 11.42 2.60
CA CYS A 98 -11.76 10.53 2.42
C CYS A 98 -12.55 10.75 1.13
N THR A 99 -12.14 11.69 0.26
CA THR A 99 -12.86 12.02 -0.97
C THR A 99 -12.09 11.59 -2.21
N ASP A 100 -12.79 11.27 -3.30
CA ASP A 100 -12.17 10.77 -4.53
C ASP A 100 -11.16 11.77 -5.13
N ASP A 101 -11.39 13.05 -4.96
CA ASP A 101 -10.50 14.14 -5.40
C ASP A 101 -9.22 14.22 -4.55
N MET A 102 -9.19 13.62 -3.35
CA MET A 102 -8.02 13.56 -2.49
C MET A 102 -7.23 12.24 -2.59
N ALA A 103 -7.68 11.29 -3.40
CA ALA A 103 -6.98 10.02 -3.58
C ALA A 103 -5.52 10.19 -4.06
N TYR A 104 -5.23 11.25 -4.82
CA TYR A 104 -3.86 11.56 -5.24
C TYR A 104 -2.93 11.89 -4.06
N ALA A 105 -3.48 12.45 -2.96
CA ALA A 105 -2.72 12.77 -1.77
C ALA A 105 -2.27 11.50 -1.04
N ASP A 106 -3.16 10.49 -0.92
CA ASP A 106 -2.79 9.18 -0.39
C ASP A 106 -1.73 8.51 -1.26
N LEU A 107 -1.90 8.58 -2.58
CA LEU A 107 -0.92 8.02 -3.51
C LEU A 107 0.45 8.72 -3.36
N TRP A 108 0.46 10.04 -3.21
CA TRP A 108 1.67 10.82 -2.95
C TRP A 108 2.32 10.41 -1.63
N LEU A 109 1.57 10.31 -0.53
CA LEU A 109 2.08 9.87 0.78
C LEU A 109 2.69 8.47 0.69
N MET A 110 2.04 7.54 -0.02
CA MET A 110 2.57 6.21 -0.24
C MET A 110 3.95 6.25 -0.91
N THR A 111 4.15 7.12 -1.92
CA THR A 111 5.44 7.20 -2.63
C THR A 111 6.62 7.63 -1.74
N LEU A 112 6.34 8.25 -0.59
CA LEU A 112 7.35 8.69 0.37
C LEU A 112 7.85 7.58 1.30
N CYS A 113 7.10 6.47 1.42
CA CYS A 113 7.47 5.35 2.28
C CYS A 113 8.68 4.57 1.75
N ASP A 114 9.35 3.85 2.65
CA ASP A 114 10.56 3.09 2.35
C ASP A 114 10.23 1.68 1.84
N HIS A 115 9.18 1.04 2.37
CA HIS A 115 8.74 -0.31 1.99
C HIS A 115 7.23 -0.33 1.73
N PHE A 116 6.74 -1.41 1.08
CA PHE A 116 5.36 -1.49 0.62
C PHE A 116 4.77 -2.89 0.84
N ILE A 117 3.57 -2.93 1.39
CA ILE A 117 2.69 -4.09 1.36
C ILE A 117 1.47 -3.68 0.53
N VAL A 118 1.39 -4.18 -0.71
CA VAL A 118 0.35 -3.75 -1.64
C VAL A 118 -0.84 -4.72 -1.65
N ALA A 119 -2.03 -4.18 -1.89
CA ALA A 119 -3.20 -4.99 -2.22
C ALA A 119 -3.19 -5.37 -3.71
N ASN A 120 -4.13 -6.22 -4.15
CA ASN A 120 -4.41 -6.48 -5.56
C ASN A 120 -5.15 -5.30 -6.21
N SER A 121 -4.56 -4.13 -6.12
CA SER A 121 -5.10 -2.84 -6.54
C SER A 121 -4.08 -2.05 -7.34
N THR A 122 -4.51 -1.50 -8.48
CA THR A 122 -3.67 -0.62 -9.29
C THR A 122 -3.21 0.61 -8.52
N PHE A 123 -4.00 1.07 -7.56
CA PHE A 123 -3.66 2.22 -6.71
C PHE A 123 -2.35 2.00 -5.94
N SER A 124 -2.27 0.94 -5.14
CA SER A 124 -1.06 0.64 -4.37
C SER A 124 0.09 0.14 -5.26
N TRP A 125 -0.23 -0.50 -6.38
CA TRP A 125 0.78 -0.84 -7.39
C TRP A 125 1.52 0.42 -7.87
N TRP A 126 0.77 1.47 -8.24
CA TRP A 126 1.35 2.74 -8.66
C TRP A 126 2.12 3.42 -7.52
N GLY A 127 1.60 3.41 -6.28
CA GLY A 127 2.29 3.97 -5.12
C GLY A 127 3.68 3.36 -4.93
N ALA A 128 3.77 2.04 -4.95
CA ALA A 128 5.03 1.32 -4.82
C ALA A 128 5.94 1.51 -6.05
N TRP A 129 5.38 1.50 -7.27
CA TRP A 129 6.16 1.61 -8.49
C TRP A 129 6.75 3.01 -8.70
N LEU A 130 6.00 4.06 -8.38
CA LEU A 130 6.41 5.46 -8.52
C LEU A 130 7.43 5.90 -7.46
N SER A 131 7.50 5.23 -6.32
CA SER A 131 8.48 5.55 -5.27
C SER A 131 9.91 5.43 -5.81
N ASP A 132 10.73 6.46 -5.55
CA ASP A 132 12.15 6.54 -5.93
C ASP A 132 13.10 5.84 -4.95
N ARG A 133 12.56 5.19 -3.89
CA ARG A 133 13.37 4.48 -2.89
C ARG A 133 14.12 3.31 -3.53
N LYS A 134 15.45 3.34 -3.47
CA LYS A 134 16.30 2.36 -4.18
C LYS A 134 16.30 0.98 -3.53
N GLU A 135 16.22 0.94 -2.19
CA GLU A 135 16.30 -0.29 -1.39
C GLU A 135 14.93 -0.76 -0.90
N LYS A 136 13.87 -0.28 -1.55
CA LYS A 136 12.51 -0.65 -1.15
C LYS A 136 12.24 -2.13 -1.33
N ILE A 137 11.61 -2.71 -0.33
CA ILE A 137 10.98 -4.02 -0.43
C ILE A 137 9.50 -3.80 -0.74
N VAL A 138 9.02 -4.46 -1.78
CA VAL A 138 7.59 -4.46 -2.14
C VAL A 138 7.08 -5.89 -2.03
N ILE A 139 6.07 -6.08 -1.18
CA ILE A 139 5.38 -7.36 -1.02
C ILE A 139 4.02 -7.25 -1.68
N ALA A 140 3.72 -8.19 -2.56
CA ALA A 140 2.49 -8.26 -3.34
C ALA A 140 1.79 -9.61 -3.17
N PRO A 141 0.45 -9.68 -3.31
CA PRO A 141 -0.25 -10.95 -3.29
C PRO A 141 0.13 -11.77 -4.52
N ASP A 142 0.35 -13.08 -4.31
CA ASP A 142 0.70 -14.01 -5.38
C ASP A 142 -0.43 -14.10 -6.41
N PRO A 143 -0.19 -13.72 -7.69
CA PRO A 143 -1.19 -13.83 -8.75
C PRO A 143 -1.74 -15.25 -8.93
N ALA A 144 -0.95 -16.28 -8.63
CA ALA A 144 -1.39 -17.67 -8.75
C ALA A 144 -2.52 -18.03 -7.76
N ARG A 145 -2.63 -17.29 -6.65
CA ARG A 145 -3.68 -17.48 -5.63
C ARG A 145 -4.95 -16.67 -5.92
N MET A 146 -4.92 -15.78 -6.91
CA MET A 146 -6.08 -15.00 -7.30
C MET A 146 -7.06 -15.83 -8.15
N PRO A 147 -8.37 -15.53 -8.11
CA PRO A 147 -9.35 -16.17 -8.99
C PRO A 147 -9.00 -16.06 -10.47
N VAL A 148 -9.38 -17.05 -11.25
CA VAL A 148 -9.23 -17.01 -12.72
C VAL A 148 -10.02 -15.82 -13.27
N GLY A 149 -9.40 -15.03 -14.14
CA GLY A 149 -9.97 -13.81 -14.70
C GLY A 149 -9.74 -12.55 -13.87
N ASN A 150 -9.11 -12.65 -12.68
CA ASN A 150 -8.67 -11.48 -11.94
C ASN A 150 -7.54 -10.76 -12.72
N PHE A 151 -7.63 -9.43 -12.84
CA PHE A 151 -6.66 -8.61 -13.57
C PHE A 151 -5.23 -8.75 -13.01
N TRP A 152 -5.11 -9.05 -11.69
CA TRP A 152 -3.83 -9.25 -11.02
C TRP A 152 -3.02 -10.41 -11.59
N ARG A 153 -3.69 -11.34 -12.29
CA ARG A 153 -3.06 -12.44 -13.03
C ARG A 153 -2.54 -12.05 -14.42
N THR A 154 -2.66 -10.78 -14.79
CA THR A 154 -2.14 -10.31 -16.09
C THR A 154 -0.63 -10.54 -16.15
N LYS A 155 -0.19 -11.17 -17.22
CA LYS A 155 1.23 -11.45 -17.45
C LYS A 155 2.04 -10.14 -17.39
N ASP A 156 3.19 -10.22 -16.75
CA ASP A 156 4.15 -9.12 -16.62
C ASP A 156 3.61 -7.87 -15.86
N LEU A 157 2.47 -7.99 -15.17
CA LEU A 157 1.94 -6.91 -14.34
C LEU A 157 2.81 -6.66 -13.11
N ILE A 158 3.28 -7.72 -12.45
CA ILE A 158 4.05 -7.62 -11.22
C ILE A 158 5.54 -7.60 -11.57
N PRO A 159 6.28 -6.56 -11.15
CA PRO A 159 7.72 -6.52 -11.32
C PRO A 159 8.42 -7.73 -10.69
N VAL A 160 9.45 -8.23 -11.35
CA VAL A 160 10.14 -9.47 -10.93
C VAL A 160 10.88 -9.34 -9.59
N GLU A 161 11.21 -8.11 -9.21
CA GLU A 161 11.86 -7.78 -7.94
C GLU A 161 10.90 -7.75 -6.75
N TRP A 162 9.58 -7.83 -6.97
CA TRP A 162 8.59 -7.82 -5.89
C TRP A 162 8.45 -9.21 -5.26
N ILE A 163 8.29 -9.24 -3.94
CA ILE A 163 8.08 -10.48 -3.19
C ILE A 163 6.61 -10.89 -3.27
N LEU A 164 6.34 -12.12 -3.66
CA LEU A 164 4.99 -12.67 -3.77
C LEU A 164 4.67 -13.58 -2.57
N LEU A 165 3.53 -13.35 -1.91
CA LEU A 165 3.06 -14.13 -0.76
C LEU A 165 1.63 -14.67 -0.94
#